data_e27dbe5cec11ca1beaa842959656f0f8
#
_entry.id   e27dbe5cec11ca1beaa842959656f0f8
#
_cell.length_a   1.000
_cell.length_b   1.000
_cell.length_c   1.000
_cell.angle_alpha   90.00
_cell.angle_beta   90.00
_cell.angle_gamma   90.00
#
_symmetry.space_group_name_H-M   'P 1'
#
loop_
_entity.id
_entity.type
_entity.pdbx_description
1 polymer ?
#
loop_
_entity_poly.entity_id
_entity_poly.type
_entity_poly.pdbx_seq_one_letter_code
_entity_poly.pdbx_strand_id
1 'polypeptide(L)'
;MNKIKGPAIFLAQFVGEDAPFNSLDNICKWASSLGYKGIQIPSWDGRLIDLKKASESKDYCDEVKGIAKSHNLEITELSTHLQGQLVAVHPAYDTAFDGFAAPEVRGNPKARQEWAVNQLMMAAKASNSLGIDKHVTFSGALAWPYVYPWPQRP
;
A
#
# COMPACT_ATOMS: atom_id res chain seq x y z
N MET A 1 -16.37 8.35 15.84
CA MET A 1 -14.98 8.47 15.36
C MET A 1 -14.47 9.87 15.65
N ASN A 2 -13.39 9.98 16.40
CA ASN A 2 -12.70 11.26 16.53
C ASN A 2 -12.04 11.57 15.17
N LYS A 3 -12.41 12.71 14.58
CA LYS A 3 -11.78 13.14 13.33
C LYS A 3 -10.33 13.54 13.63
N ILE A 4 -9.38 12.95 12.91
CA ILE A 4 -7.97 13.37 12.92
C ILE A 4 -7.92 14.85 12.59
N LYS A 5 -7.30 15.63 13.47
CA LYS A 5 -7.09 17.06 13.24
C LYS A 5 -5.60 17.29 12.98
N GLY A 6 -5.22 17.31 11.72
CA GLY A 6 -3.84 17.59 11.35
C GLY A 6 -3.45 16.90 10.05
N PRO A 7 -2.24 17.21 9.53
CA PRO A 7 -1.77 16.62 8.29
C PRO A 7 -1.46 15.12 8.47
N ALA A 8 -1.74 14.34 7.41
CA ALA A 8 -1.29 12.96 7.26
C ALA A 8 -0.29 12.86 6.11
N ILE A 9 0.58 11.85 6.15
CA ILE A 9 1.63 11.66 5.15
C ILE A 9 1.56 10.25 4.56
N PHE A 10 1.73 10.15 3.24
CA PHE A 10 1.88 8.90 2.53
C PHE A 10 3.33 8.41 2.63
N LEU A 11 3.53 7.22 3.18
CA LEU A 11 4.86 6.74 3.53
C LEU A 11 5.66 6.15 2.36
N ALA A 12 4.99 5.68 1.28
CA ALA A 12 5.64 4.92 0.21
C ALA A 12 6.85 5.60 -0.43
N GLN A 13 6.82 6.92 -0.54
CA GLN A 13 7.90 7.68 -1.18
C GLN A 13 9.15 7.85 -0.29
N PHE A 14 9.06 7.45 0.98
CA PHE A 14 10.15 7.58 1.94
C PHE A 14 10.77 6.23 2.32
N VAL A 15 10.03 5.12 2.16
CA VAL A 15 10.51 3.79 2.56
C VAL A 15 11.82 3.44 1.88
N GLY A 16 12.82 3.07 2.66
CA GLY A 16 14.17 2.78 2.21
C GLY A 16 14.88 1.74 3.09
N GLU A 17 16.13 1.45 2.79
CA GLU A 17 16.93 0.46 3.52
C GLU A 17 17.52 1.02 4.81
N ASP A 18 17.71 2.36 4.88
CA ASP A 18 18.35 3.03 5.98
C ASP A 18 17.34 3.65 6.95
N ALA A 19 17.71 3.74 8.23
CA ALA A 19 16.94 4.48 9.21
C ALA A 19 16.88 5.98 8.87
N PRO A 20 15.73 6.65 9.09
CA PRO A 20 14.56 6.19 9.80
C PRO A 20 13.51 5.48 8.91
N PHE A 21 13.83 5.14 7.66
CA PHE A 21 12.87 4.74 6.62
C PHE A 21 12.74 3.22 6.45
N ASN A 22 13.41 2.44 7.29
CA ASN A 22 13.55 0.98 7.16
C ASN A 22 12.58 0.15 8.03
N SER A 23 11.73 0.79 8.81
CA SER A 23 10.71 0.11 9.62
C SER A 23 9.54 1.02 9.96
N LEU A 24 8.40 0.42 10.29
CA LEU A 24 7.21 1.19 10.68
C LEU A 24 7.47 2.05 11.91
N ASP A 25 8.15 1.52 12.93
CA ASP A 25 8.44 2.25 14.17
C ASP A 25 9.30 3.48 13.91
N ASN A 26 10.41 3.31 13.18
CA ASN A 26 11.32 4.39 12.87
C ASN A 26 10.68 5.49 12.03
N ILE A 27 9.92 5.11 10.99
CA ILE A 27 9.27 6.08 10.11
C ILE A 27 8.11 6.80 10.81
N CYS A 28 7.39 6.14 11.72
CA CYS A 28 6.40 6.76 12.58
C CYS A 28 7.03 7.81 13.51
N LYS A 29 8.14 7.48 14.14
CA LYS A 29 8.91 8.43 14.97
C LYS A 29 9.33 9.66 14.17
N TRP A 30 9.84 9.45 12.95
CA TRP A 30 10.21 10.54 12.05
C TRP A 30 9.01 11.39 11.66
N ALA A 31 7.91 10.79 11.18
CA ALA A 31 6.71 11.52 10.77
C ALA A 31 6.11 12.34 11.93
N SER A 32 6.06 11.76 13.14
CA SER A 32 5.62 12.45 14.34
C SER A 32 6.49 13.66 14.69
N SER A 33 7.81 13.56 14.53
CA SER A 33 8.75 14.67 14.80
C SER A 33 8.54 15.87 13.87
N LEU A 34 7.98 15.64 12.68
CA LEU A 34 7.59 16.68 11.72
C LEU A 34 6.19 17.26 11.98
N GLY A 35 5.48 16.77 13.00
CA GLY A 35 4.16 17.28 13.37
C GLY A 35 2.98 16.62 12.67
N TYR A 36 3.20 15.57 11.87
CA TYR A 36 2.10 14.79 11.29
C TYR A 36 1.25 14.13 12.37
N LYS A 37 -0.03 13.89 12.04
CA LYS A 37 -1.02 13.29 12.93
C LYS A 37 -1.56 11.97 12.38
N GLY A 38 -1.34 11.70 11.10
CA GLY A 38 -1.76 10.48 10.45
C GLY A 38 -0.75 9.99 9.43
N ILE A 39 -0.84 8.70 9.12
CA ILE A 39 -0.02 8.02 8.12
C ILE A 39 -0.89 7.17 7.20
N GLN A 40 -0.54 7.17 5.91
CA GLN A 40 -1.03 6.20 4.93
C GLN A 40 0.07 5.16 4.70
N ILE A 41 -0.26 3.88 4.91
CA ILE A 41 0.70 2.77 4.81
C ILE A 41 0.56 2.09 3.44
N PRO A 42 1.65 1.99 2.64
CA PRO A 42 1.68 1.19 1.43
C PRO A 42 1.65 -0.30 1.79
N SER A 43 0.64 -1.02 1.31
CA SER A 43 0.42 -2.43 1.67
C SER A 43 1.37 -3.42 0.99
N TRP A 44 2.15 -2.96 0.03
CA TRP A 44 3.12 -3.78 -0.72
C TRP A 44 4.51 -3.83 -0.10
N ASP A 45 4.77 -3.03 0.93
CA ASP A 45 6.09 -2.95 1.53
C ASP A 45 6.14 -3.67 2.87
N GLY A 46 6.78 -4.85 2.87
CA GLY A 46 6.89 -5.70 4.05
C GLY A 46 7.68 -5.11 5.21
N ARG A 47 8.42 -4.02 5.00
CA ARG A 47 9.11 -3.27 6.08
C ARG A 47 8.11 -2.54 6.97
N LEU A 48 6.95 -2.18 6.42
CA LEU A 48 5.92 -1.42 7.13
C LEU A 48 4.76 -2.30 7.59
N ILE A 49 4.33 -3.25 6.78
CA ILE A 49 3.21 -4.12 7.08
C ILE A 49 3.32 -5.45 6.31
N ASP A 50 3.15 -6.57 7.01
CA ASP A 50 2.91 -7.86 6.36
C ASP A 50 1.41 -7.96 6.03
N LEU A 51 1.07 -7.74 4.75
CA LEU A 51 -0.32 -7.71 4.31
C LEU A 51 -1.05 -9.02 4.55
N LYS A 52 -0.37 -10.16 4.37
CA LYS A 52 -0.97 -11.47 4.60
C LYS A 52 -1.34 -11.64 6.07
N LYS A 53 -0.40 -11.39 6.98
CA LYS A 53 -0.68 -11.43 8.42
C LYS A 53 -1.78 -10.45 8.82
N ALA A 54 -1.76 -9.23 8.28
CA ALA A 54 -2.78 -8.22 8.57
C ALA A 54 -4.18 -8.65 8.10
N SER A 55 -4.27 -9.43 7.02
CA SER A 55 -5.54 -9.96 6.52
C SER A 55 -6.08 -11.15 7.34
N GLU A 56 -5.23 -11.81 8.09
CA GLU A 56 -5.53 -13.06 8.81
C GLU A 56 -5.55 -12.90 10.34
N SER A 57 -4.86 -11.89 10.88
CA SER A 57 -4.66 -11.71 12.32
C SER A 57 -5.07 -10.32 12.81
N LYS A 58 -6.09 -10.29 13.66
CA LYS A 58 -6.51 -9.08 14.36
C LYS A 58 -5.43 -8.61 15.35
N ASP A 59 -4.75 -9.54 16.03
CA ASP A 59 -3.70 -9.22 16.99
C ASP A 59 -2.53 -8.51 16.32
N TYR A 60 -2.11 -9.00 15.14
CA TYR A 60 -1.09 -8.32 14.35
C TYR A 60 -1.53 -6.91 13.91
N CYS A 61 -2.79 -6.74 13.55
CA CYS A 61 -3.32 -5.41 13.24
C CYS A 61 -3.31 -4.49 14.47
N ASP A 62 -3.55 -5.02 15.65
CA ASP A 62 -3.51 -4.25 16.90
C ASP A 62 -2.07 -3.87 17.27
N GLU A 63 -1.06 -4.74 17.01
CA GLU A 63 0.36 -4.41 17.12
C GLU A 63 0.74 -3.26 16.18
N VAL A 64 0.37 -3.35 14.89
CA VAL A 64 0.63 -2.30 13.89
C VAL A 64 0.02 -0.95 14.33
N LYS A 65 -1.23 -0.96 14.81
CA LYS A 65 -1.87 0.24 15.38
C LYS A 65 -1.15 0.74 16.63
N GLY A 66 -0.70 -0.18 17.47
CA GLY A 66 0.06 0.13 18.69
C GLY A 66 1.32 0.93 18.39
N ILE A 67 2.08 0.51 17.35
CA ILE A 67 3.28 1.22 16.89
C ILE A 67 2.94 2.65 16.47
N ALA A 68 1.97 2.85 15.59
CA ALA A 68 1.58 4.20 15.18
C ALA A 68 1.13 5.07 16.37
N LYS A 69 0.31 4.50 17.26
CA LYS A 69 -0.22 5.18 18.43
C LYS A 69 0.87 5.57 19.43
N SER A 70 1.92 4.76 19.60
CA SER A 70 3.04 5.09 20.51
C SER A 70 3.77 6.37 20.10
N HIS A 71 3.68 6.74 18.81
CA HIS A 71 4.21 7.99 18.25
C HIS A 71 3.13 9.08 18.07
N ASN A 72 1.93 8.93 18.69
CA ASN A 72 0.81 9.86 18.56
C ASN A 72 0.31 10.02 17.11
N LEU A 73 0.40 8.97 16.30
CA LEU A 73 -0.10 8.91 14.94
C LEU A 73 -1.31 7.98 14.83
N GLU A 74 -2.20 8.27 13.88
CA GLU A 74 -3.28 7.39 13.47
C GLU A 74 -3.00 6.84 12.07
N ILE A 75 -3.36 5.58 11.81
CA ILE A 75 -3.35 5.04 10.46
C ILE A 75 -4.62 5.54 9.78
N THR A 76 -4.48 6.37 8.76
CA THR A 76 -5.61 6.98 8.05
C THR A 76 -6.20 6.01 7.03
N GLU A 77 -5.34 5.34 6.29
CA GLU A 77 -5.69 4.36 5.27
C GLU A 77 -4.51 3.43 4.93
N LEU A 78 -4.83 2.28 4.35
CA LEU A 78 -3.88 1.50 3.56
C LEU A 78 -3.96 1.93 2.10
N SER A 79 -2.89 1.71 1.34
CA SER A 79 -2.89 1.93 -0.10
C SER A 79 -2.36 0.71 -0.86
N THR A 80 -2.99 0.44 -2.02
CA THR A 80 -2.63 -0.64 -2.96
C THR A 80 -2.41 -0.10 -4.36
N HIS A 81 -1.69 1.01 -4.50
CA HIS A 81 -1.47 1.65 -5.81
C HIS A 81 -0.84 0.68 -6.82
N LEU A 82 0.24 -0.01 -6.44
CA LEU A 82 0.94 -0.93 -7.35
C LEU A 82 0.06 -2.10 -7.76
N GLN A 83 -0.57 -2.77 -6.78
CA GLN A 83 -1.42 -3.91 -7.05
C GLN A 83 -2.71 -3.50 -7.78
N GLY A 84 -3.29 -2.35 -7.43
CA GLY A 84 -4.55 -1.87 -7.98
C GLY A 84 -4.51 -1.62 -9.50
N GLN A 85 -3.38 -1.14 -10.04
CA GLN A 85 -3.25 -0.98 -11.48
C GLN A 85 -3.16 -2.33 -12.23
N LEU A 86 -2.75 -3.41 -11.55
CA LEU A 86 -2.58 -4.73 -12.15
C LEU A 86 -3.88 -5.54 -12.26
N VAL A 87 -5.00 -5.06 -11.69
CA VAL A 87 -6.28 -5.76 -11.80
C VAL A 87 -6.84 -5.74 -13.22
N ALA A 88 -6.41 -4.79 -14.04
CA ALA A 88 -6.77 -4.71 -15.45
C ALA A 88 -5.68 -3.94 -16.22
N VAL A 89 -4.84 -4.65 -16.95
CA VAL A 89 -3.75 -4.09 -17.76
C VAL A 89 -4.08 -4.25 -19.24
N HIS A 90 -3.82 -3.20 -20.04
CA HIS A 90 -3.93 -3.32 -21.50
C HIS A 90 -2.81 -4.24 -22.02
N PRO A 91 -3.10 -5.22 -22.90
CA PRO A 91 -2.13 -6.24 -23.33
C PRO A 91 -0.80 -5.69 -23.90
N ALA A 92 -0.87 -4.54 -24.60
CA ALA A 92 0.34 -3.88 -25.13
C ALA A 92 1.31 -3.42 -24.04
N TYR A 93 0.91 -3.40 -22.78
CA TYR A 93 1.71 -2.94 -21.64
C TYR A 93 2.03 -4.04 -20.64
N ASP A 94 1.70 -5.28 -20.93
CA ASP A 94 1.88 -6.41 -20.00
C ASP A 94 3.31 -6.48 -19.44
N THR A 95 4.31 -6.41 -20.32
CA THR A 95 5.72 -6.46 -19.90
C THR A 95 6.11 -5.26 -19.03
N ALA A 96 5.63 -4.06 -19.38
CA ALA A 96 5.96 -2.85 -18.61
C ALA A 96 5.36 -2.87 -17.20
N PHE A 97 4.19 -3.49 -17.03
CA PHE A 97 3.51 -3.60 -15.74
C PHE A 97 3.99 -4.77 -14.87
N ASP A 98 4.75 -5.71 -15.40
CA ASP A 98 5.33 -6.81 -14.62
C ASP A 98 6.23 -6.32 -13.48
N GLY A 99 6.85 -5.15 -13.63
CA GLY A 99 7.68 -4.55 -12.59
C GLY A 99 6.93 -4.23 -11.28
N PHE A 100 5.60 -4.10 -11.32
CA PHE A 100 4.77 -3.85 -10.15
C PHE A 100 4.24 -5.13 -9.48
N ALA A 101 4.48 -6.28 -10.09
CA ALA A 101 4.02 -7.58 -9.61
C ALA A 101 5.10 -8.31 -8.82
N ALA A 102 4.65 -9.23 -7.97
CA ALA A 102 5.54 -10.17 -7.30
C ALA A 102 6.30 -11.02 -8.35
N PRO A 103 7.58 -11.34 -8.10
CA PRO A 103 8.43 -12.04 -9.06
C PRO A 103 7.82 -13.32 -9.64
N GLU A 104 7.11 -14.09 -8.83
CA GLU A 104 6.52 -15.39 -9.18
C GLU A 104 5.39 -15.31 -10.20
N VAL A 105 4.78 -14.13 -10.42
CA VAL A 105 3.68 -13.96 -11.38
C VAL A 105 4.06 -13.11 -12.59
N ARG A 106 5.31 -12.67 -12.68
CA ARG A 106 5.83 -11.91 -13.83
C ARG A 106 5.85 -12.76 -15.09
N GLY A 107 5.60 -12.13 -16.24
CA GLY A 107 5.53 -12.83 -17.53
C GLY A 107 4.24 -13.67 -17.73
N ASN A 108 3.32 -13.66 -16.76
CA ASN A 108 2.03 -14.34 -16.87
C ASN A 108 0.89 -13.35 -16.53
N PRO A 109 0.31 -12.67 -17.53
CA PRO A 109 -0.72 -11.65 -17.31
C PRO A 109 -1.93 -12.12 -16.51
N LYS A 110 -2.36 -13.38 -16.73
CA LYS A 110 -3.50 -13.96 -16.00
C LYS A 110 -3.16 -14.19 -14.52
N ALA A 111 -2.03 -14.84 -14.24
CA ALA A 111 -1.60 -15.07 -12.87
C ALA A 111 -1.34 -13.74 -12.13
N ARG A 112 -0.77 -12.74 -12.81
CA ARG A 112 -0.56 -11.39 -12.28
C ARG A 112 -1.87 -10.71 -11.90
N GLN A 113 -2.90 -10.80 -12.75
CA GLN A 113 -4.22 -10.25 -12.47
C GLN A 113 -4.87 -10.94 -11.26
N GLU A 114 -4.86 -12.28 -11.22
CA GLU A 114 -5.39 -13.05 -10.09
C GLU A 114 -4.66 -12.71 -8.78
N TRP A 115 -3.35 -12.61 -8.83
CA TRP A 115 -2.53 -12.14 -7.69
C TRP A 115 -2.95 -10.75 -7.25
N ALA A 116 -3.09 -9.79 -8.17
CA ALA A 116 -3.47 -8.42 -7.86
C ALA A 116 -4.85 -8.33 -7.18
N VAL A 117 -5.84 -9.03 -7.71
CA VAL A 117 -7.18 -9.12 -7.12
C VAL A 117 -7.10 -9.67 -5.69
N ASN A 118 -6.31 -10.74 -5.48
CA ASN A 118 -6.12 -11.30 -4.15
C ASN A 118 -5.45 -10.31 -3.18
N GLN A 119 -4.46 -9.54 -3.65
CA GLN A 119 -3.83 -8.48 -2.85
C GLN A 119 -4.86 -7.43 -2.39
N LEU A 120 -5.75 -6.99 -3.27
CA LEU A 120 -6.81 -6.04 -2.91
C LEU A 120 -7.80 -6.64 -1.89
N MET A 121 -8.16 -7.90 -2.06
CA MET A 121 -9.04 -8.61 -1.11
C MET A 121 -8.39 -8.73 0.28
N MET A 122 -7.09 -9.05 0.34
CA MET A 122 -6.34 -9.06 1.60
C MET A 122 -6.27 -7.66 2.22
N ALA A 123 -6.01 -6.63 1.42
CA ALA A 123 -5.95 -5.26 1.91
C ALA A 123 -7.30 -4.76 2.46
N ALA A 124 -8.42 -5.15 1.85
CA ALA A 124 -9.75 -4.86 2.36
C ALA A 124 -10.00 -5.53 3.73
N LYS A 125 -9.62 -6.80 3.88
CA LYS A 125 -9.70 -7.50 5.18
C LYS A 125 -8.80 -6.85 6.23
N ALA A 126 -7.57 -6.52 5.87
CA ALA A 126 -6.63 -5.84 6.76
C ALA A 126 -7.16 -4.47 7.20
N SER A 127 -7.72 -3.67 6.28
CA SER A 127 -8.34 -2.38 6.59
C SER A 127 -9.48 -2.55 7.60
N ASN A 128 -10.35 -3.54 7.41
CA ASN A 128 -11.42 -3.85 8.36
C ASN A 128 -10.86 -4.23 9.75
N SER A 129 -9.83 -5.08 9.81
CA SER A 129 -9.19 -5.49 11.07
C SER A 129 -8.45 -4.34 11.76
N LEU A 130 -7.89 -3.41 11.02
CA LEU A 130 -7.30 -2.16 11.51
C LEU A 130 -8.37 -1.17 11.99
N GLY A 131 -9.63 -1.35 11.60
CA GLY A 131 -10.72 -0.41 11.90
C GLY A 131 -10.69 0.84 11.03
N ILE A 132 -10.16 0.73 9.81
CA ILE A 132 -10.05 1.81 8.83
C ILE A 132 -11.19 1.67 7.81
N ASP A 133 -11.89 2.76 7.54
CA ASP A 133 -13.01 2.82 6.60
C ASP A 133 -12.64 3.40 5.22
N LYS A 134 -11.36 3.69 5.02
CA LYS A 134 -10.82 4.28 3.78
C LYS A 134 -9.66 3.45 3.25
N HIS A 135 -9.62 3.34 1.93
CA HIS A 135 -8.56 2.63 1.22
C HIS A 135 -8.26 3.35 -0.10
N VAL A 136 -6.98 3.55 -0.41
CA VAL A 136 -6.55 4.22 -1.64
C VAL A 136 -5.98 3.20 -2.60
N THR A 137 -6.51 3.18 -3.83
CA THR A 137 -6.06 2.23 -4.86
C THR A 137 -6.22 2.80 -6.27
N PHE A 138 -5.53 2.22 -7.22
CA PHE A 138 -5.88 2.35 -8.63
C PHE A 138 -6.85 1.23 -9.04
N SER A 139 -7.72 1.52 -10.00
CA SER A 139 -8.74 0.58 -10.50
C SER A 139 -8.39 0.05 -11.89
N GLY A 140 -7.15 -0.41 -12.05
CA GLY A 140 -6.62 -0.90 -13.32
C GLY A 140 -5.86 0.17 -14.11
N ALA A 141 -5.35 -0.23 -15.28
CA ALA A 141 -4.51 0.57 -16.16
C ALA A 141 -4.89 0.45 -17.64
N LEU A 142 -6.14 0.08 -17.97
CA LEU A 142 -6.61 -0.12 -19.35
C LEU A 142 -6.56 1.16 -20.18
N ALA A 143 -6.77 2.32 -19.58
CA ALA A 143 -6.78 3.60 -20.28
C ALA A 143 -5.40 4.25 -20.44
N TRP A 144 -4.35 3.68 -19.87
CA TRP A 144 -3.00 4.26 -19.90
C TRP A 144 -2.50 4.58 -21.32
N PRO A 145 -2.71 3.71 -22.34
CA PRO A 145 -2.31 4.02 -23.70
C PRO A 145 -2.89 5.30 -24.30
N TYR A 146 -4.03 5.75 -23.75
CA TYR A 146 -4.80 6.87 -24.29
C TYR A 146 -4.58 8.18 -23.54
N VAL A 147 -4.21 8.10 -22.26
CA VAL A 147 -4.22 9.24 -21.35
C VAL A 147 -2.83 9.66 -20.89
N TYR A 148 -1.89 8.73 -20.87
CA TYR A 148 -0.58 8.97 -20.29
C TYR A 148 0.58 8.63 -21.24
N PRO A 149 1.61 9.50 -21.33
CA PRO A 149 2.82 9.20 -22.07
C PRO A 149 3.75 8.23 -21.32
N TRP A 150 3.39 7.84 -20.09
CA TRP A 150 4.17 6.93 -19.25
C TRP A 150 3.26 5.83 -18.65
N PRO A 151 3.70 4.54 -18.66
CA PRO A 151 4.95 4.10 -19.29
C PRO A 151 4.95 4.43 -20.78
N GLN A 152 6.15 4.67 -21.35
CA GLN A 152 6.28 4.97 -22.76
C GLN A 152 5.58 3.89 -23.58
N ARG A 153 4.99 4.31 -24.71
CA ARG A 153 4.32 3.38 -25.63
C ARG A 153 5.30 2.27 -26.04
N PRO A 154 4.82 1.02 -26.09
CA PRO A 154 5.65 -0.09 -26.57
C PRO A 154 6.11 0.14 -28.01
#